data_0f5df26a7055ca3f72266f715ea227ef
#
_entry.id   0f5df26a7055ca3f72266f715ea227ef
#
_cell.length_a   1.000
_cell.length_b   1.000
_cell.length_c   1.000
_cell.angle_alpha   90.00
_cell.angle_beta   90.00
_cell.angle_gamma   90.00
#
_symmetry.space_group_name_H-M   'P 1'
#
loop_
_entity.id
_entity.type
_entity.pdbx_description
1 polymer ?
#
loop_
_entity_poly.entity_id
_entity_poly.type
_entity_poly.pdbx_seq_one_letter_code
_entity_poly.pdbx_strand_id
1 'polypeptide(L)'
;MINKSINTFGYLGEYIVSCQEENGAIAWEPSSKIDPWDHIESAMGLDVLGFEDNSKKAYKWLVDSQESDGSWFSEYKKEKITKFRKETNFSAYIATGAWHHYINFENKKFLQDLWPTIQKSINFVLEGQTTDGDILWAKDKSNEWMDDSLLTGCSSIYKSLVCAQNISRELGHKKDAYKEEISKISDAIKNKPERFDRTWESKSRYSMDWYYPILCGVIVGEEAQIRINDGWNKFVVKDLGCKCVEEEPWVTVAESCELVLALNKIREKEKAEILFNNVLNLADPKSNLFWTGYVYKDKKYWPIEKPSWTAAAVILAANSLYKYTCLLYT
;
A
#
# COMPACT_ATOMS: atom_id res chain seq x y z
N MET A 1 5.73 28.09 3.59
CA MET A 1 5.54 26.76 2.91
C MET A 1 6.00 26.90 1.47
N ILE A 2 7.02 26.13 1.08
CA ILE A 2 7.43 26.04 -0.33
C ILE A 2 6.43 25.07 -0.97
N ASN A 3 5.51 25.61 -1.77
CA ASN A 3 4.60 24.79 -2.56
C ASN A 3 5.43 24.13 -3.66
N LYS A 4 5.86 22.87 -3.43
CA LYS A 4 6.62 22.12 -4.43
C LYS A 4 5.68 21.75 -5.56
N SER A 5 5.98 22.19 -6.78
CA SER A 5 5.27 21.75 -7.98
C SER A 5 5.37 20.24 -8.14
N ILE A 6 4.33 19.59 -8.71
CA ILE A 6 4.34 18.16 -9.06
C ILE A 6 5.56 17.79 -9.90
N ASN A 7 6.03 18.69 -10.79
CA ASN A 7 7.23 18.50 -11.60
C ASN A 7 8.50 18.28 -10.78
N THR A 8 8.51 18.68 -9.49
CA THR A 8 9.64 18.41 -8.59
C THR A 8 9.90 16.91 -8.41
N PHE A 9 8.88 16.07 -8.56
CA PHE A 9 8.96 14.60 -8.38
C PHE A 9 8.88 13.83 -9.71
N GLY A 10 8.85 14.50 -10.87
CA GLY A 10 8.74 13.87 -12.19
C GLY A 10 9.82 12.81 -12.44
N TYR A 11 11.04 13.05 -11.97
CA TYR A 11 12.16 12.10 -12.10
C TYR A 11 11.91 10.76 -11.38
N LEU A 12 11.09 10.75 -10.31
CA LEU A 12 10.69 9.50 -9.64
C LEU A 12 9.74 8.70 -10.51
N GLY A 13 8.82 9.36 -11.24
CA GLY A 13 7.96 8.70 -12.22
C GLY A 13 8.76 8.09 -13.37
N GLU A 14 9.75 8.82 -13.91
CA GLU A 14 10.67 8.30 -14.92
C GLU A 14 11.44 7.08 -14.41
N TYR A 15 11.85 7.10 -13.14
CA TYR A 15 12.49 5.96 -12.52
C TYR A 15 11.53 4.75 -12.41
N ILE A 16 10.30 4.94 -11.96
CA ILE A 16 9.28 3.87 -11.91
C ILE A 16 9.06 3.28 -13.30
N VAL A 17 8.97 4.13 -14.35
CA VAL A 17 8.86 3.68 -15.75
C VAL A 17 10.08 2.86 -16.16
N SER A 18 11.29 3.21 -15.70
CA SER A 18 12.50 2.42 -15.98
C SER A 18 12.49 1.03 -15.30
N CYS A 19 11.70 0.85 -14.26
CA CYS A 19 11.49 -0.44 -13.59
C CYS A 19 10.37 -1.27 -14.26
N GLN A 20 9.60 -0.68 -15.19
CA GLN A 20 8.50 -1.35 -15.87
C GLN A 20 9.02 -2.26 -17.00
N GLU A 21 8.63 -3.53 -16.97
CA GLU A 21 8.93 -4.53 -18.00
C GLU A 21 8.01 -4.33 -19.22
N GLU A 22 8.36 -4.94 -20.37
CA GLU A 22 7.59 -4.81 -21.61
C GLU A 22 6.13 -5.29 -21.48
N ASN A 23 5.90 -6.33 -20.66
CA ASN A 23 4.56 -6.85 -20.34
C ASN A 23 3.74 -5.95 -19.40
N GLY A 24 4.31 -4.86 -18.89
CA GLY A 24 3.67 -3.89 -18.02
C GLY A 24 3.95 -4.08 -16.53
N ALA A 25 4.57 -5.19 -16.11
CA ALA A 25 4.93 -5.43 -14.71
C ALA A 25 5.93 -4.37 -14.21
N ILE A 26 5.74 -3.83 -13.02
CA ILE A 26 6.68 -2.90 -12.40
C ILE A 26 7.49 -3.64 -11.35
N ALA A 27 8.77 -3.82 -11.59
CA ALA A 27 9.69 -4.47 -10.67
C ALA A 27 10.20 -3.52 -9.59
N TRP A 28 10.71 -4.07 -8.49
CA TRP A 28 11.34 -3.27 -7.41
C TRP A 28 12.46 -2.38 -7.92
N GLU A 29 13.32 -2.93 -8.74
CA GLU A 29 14.38 -2.23 -9.48
C GLU A 29 14.41 -2.83 -10.89
N PRO A 30 15.07 -2.21 -11.86
CA PRO A 30 15.15 -2.76 -13.21
C PRO A 30 15.60 -4.24 -13.22
N SER A 31 14.79 -5.12 -13.81
CA SER A 31 15.04 -6.57 -13.88
C SER A 31 15.04 -7.32 -12.52
N SER A 32 14.50 -6.75 -11.48
CA SER A 32 14.40 -7.33 -10.15
C SER A 32 13.12 -8.15 -9.97
N LYS A 33 12.71 -8.39 -8.72
CA LYS A 33 11.47 -9.06 -8.36
C LYS A 33 10.26 -8.13 -8.51
N ILE A 34 9.08 -8.73 -8.63
CA ILE A 34 7.79 -8.07 -8.70
C ILE A 34 6.89 -8.73 -7.66
N ASP A 35 6.20 -7.98 -6.85
CA ASP A 35 5.05 -8.43 -6.08
C ASP A 35 3.83 -7.55 -6.38
N PRO A 36 2.62 -8.07 -6.21
CA PRO A 36 1.41 -7.34 -6.60
C PRO A 36 1.17 -6.05 -5.81
N TRP A 37 1.60 -5.98 -4.54
CA TRP A 37 1.41 -4.81 -3.71
C TRP A 37 2.24 -3.63 -4.20
N ASP A 38 3.54 -3.81 -4.26
CA ASP A 38 4.49 -2.76 -4.65
C ASP A 38 4.30 -2.34 -6.10
N HIS A 39 3.92 -3.30 -6.96
CA HIS A 39 3.54 -3.05 -8.34
C HIS A 39 2.35 -2.09 -8.45
N ILE A 40 1.27 -2.32 -7.68
CA ILE A 40 0.07 -1.48 -7.68
C ILE A 40 0.39 -0.10 -7.08
N GLU A 41 1.17 -0.04 -6.00
CA GLU A 41 1.55 1.23 -5.39
C GLU A 41 2.42 2.06 -6.33
N SER A 42 3.33 1.42 -7.05
CA SER A 42 4.11 2.07 -8.11
C SER A 42 3.21 2.62 -9.23
N ALA A 43 2.19 1.87 -9.65
CA ALA A 43 1.20 2.37 -10.62
C ALA A 43 0.40 3.56 -10.08
N MET A 44 0.04 3.58 -8.78
CA MET A 44 -0.61 4.73 -8.15
C MET A 44 0.31 5.97 -8.12
N GLY A 45 1.61 5.80 -7.90
CA GLY A 45 2.59 6.89 -8.04
C GLY A 45 2.64 7.46 -9.46
N LEU A 46 2.58 6.59 -10.48
CA LEU A 46 2.50 7.00 -11.89
C LEU A 46 1.22 7.78 -12.18
N ASP A 47 0.08 7.38 -11.62
CA ASP A 47 -1.19 8.09 -11.75
C ASP A 47 -1.10 9.54 -11.27
N VAL A 48 -0.50 9.79 -10.11
CA VAL A 48 -0.31 11.14 -9.55
C VAL A 48 0.50 12.03 -10.49
N LEU A 49 1.48 11.47 -11.18
CA LEU A 49 2.36 12.20 -12.10
C LEU A 49 1.83 12.27 -13.54
N GLY A 50 0.65 11.69 -13.83
CA GLY A 50 0.01 11.72 -15.15
C GLY A 50 0.59 10.73 -16.17
N PHE A 51 1.34 9.70 -15.73
CA PHE A 51 1.83 8.62 -16.61
C PHE A 51 0.73 7.57 -16.85
N GLU A 52 -0.43 8.01 -17.34
CA GLU A 52 -1.64 7.19 -17.49
C GLU A 52 -1.42 5.91 -18.30
N ASP A 53 -0.70 6.01 -19.43
CA ASP A 53 -0.46 4.84 -20.30
C ASP A 53 0.41 3.78 -19.63
N ASN A 54 1.38 4.19 -18.80
CA ASN A 54 2.23 3.27 -18.04
C ASN A 54 1.44 2.60 -16.91
N SER A 55 0.61 3.34 -16.18
CA SER A 55 -0.25 2.74 -15.15
C SER A 55 -1.28 1.78 -15.74
N LYS A 56 -1.89 2.09 -16.90
CA LYS A 56 -2.78 1.16 -17.62
C LYS A 56 -2.09 -0.14 -18.02
N LYS A 57 -0.82 -0.07 -18.49
CA LYS A 57 -0.02 -1.27 -18.77
C LYS A 57 0.21 -2.10 -17.51
N ALA A 58 0.45 -1.46 -16.36
CA ALA A 58 0.58 -2.15 -15.09
C ALA A 58 -0.70 -2.90 -14.71
N TYR A 59 -1.87 -2.27 -14.80
CA TYR A 59 -3.14 -2.97 -14.56
C TYR A 59 -3.43 -4.06 -15.59
N LYS A 60 -3.00 -3.91 -16.84
CA LYS A 60 -3.11 -4.97 -17.82
C LYS A 60 -2.30 -6.20 -17.44
N TRP A 61 -1.09 -6.04 -16.93
CA TRP A 61 -0.30 -7.15 -16.42
C TRP A 61 -1.03 -7.91 -15.31
N LEU A 62 -1.72 -7.21 -14.39
CA LEU A 62 -2.54 -7.86 -13.37
C LEU A 62 -3.68 -8.68 -13.99
N VAL A 63 -4.36 -8.17 -15.04
CA VAL A 63 -5.40 -8.93 -15.75
C VAL A 63 -4.82 -10.18 -16.39
N ASP A 64 -3.67 -10.06 -17.06
CA ASP A 64 -3.06 -11.16 -17.82
C ASP A 64 -2.43 -12.24 -16.91
N SER A 65 -2.01 -11.87 -15.70
CA SER A 65 -1.34 -12.75 -14.74
C SER A 65 -2.22 -13.27 -13.60
N GLN A 66 -3.53 -12.91 -13.59
CA GLN A 66 -4.46 -13.36 -12.56
C GLN A 66 -4.67 -14.88 -12.62
N GLU A 67 -4.50 -15.55 -11.50
CA GLU A 67 -4.81 -16.96 -11.34
C GLU A 67 -6.31 -17.26 -11.51
N SER A 68 -6.66 -18.51 -11.81
CA SER A 68 -8.06 -18.91 -12.03
C SER A 68 -8.96 -18.70 -10.82
N ASP A 69 -8.38 -18.75 -9.60
CA ASP A 69 -9.07 -18.48 -8.33
C ASP A 69 -9.20 -16.99 -8.01
N GLY A 70 -8.65 -16.11 -8.83
CA GLY A 70 -8.71 -14.65 -8.66
C GLY A 70 -7.52 -14.04 -7.93
N SER A 71 -6.58 -14.84 -7.48
CA SER A 71 -5.38 -14.41 -6.75
C SER A 71 -4.20 -14.08 -7.67
N TRP A 72 -3.11 -13.64 -7.05
CA TRP A 72 -1.75 -13.62 -7.60
C TRP A 72 -0.79 -14.29 -6.62
N PHE A 73 0.31 -14.83 -7.16
CA PHE A 73 1.41 -15.29 -6.31
C PHE A 73 2.16 -14.12 -5.69
N SER A 74 2.79 -14.36 -4.54
CA SER A 74 3.43 -13.30 -3.75
C SER A 74 4.66 -12.68 -4.42
N GLU A 75 5.33 -13.40 -5.35
CA GLU A 75 6.51 -12.85 -6.01
C GLU A 75 6.74 -13.49 -7.38
N TYR A 76 7.13 -12.63 -8.33
CA TYR A 76 7.52 -13.00 -9.69
C TYR A 76 8.90 -12.43 -10.01
N LYS A 77 9.58 -13.03 -10.97
CA LYS A 77 10.79 -12.48 -11.60
C LYS A 77 10.90 -12.99 -13.03
N LYS A 78 10.97 -12.07 -13.99
CA LYS A 78 11.03 -12.42 -15.42
C LYS A 78 9.95 -13.44 -15.78
N GLU A 79 8.70 -13.11 -15.52
CA GLU A 79 7.50 -13.95 -15.79
C GLU A 79 7.45 -15.29 -15.02
N LYS A 80 8.43 -15.59 -14.17
CA LYS A 80 8.45 -16.81 -13.36
C LYS A 80 7.99 -16.52 -11.95
N ILE A 81 7.15 -17.40 -11.41
CA ILE A 81 6.76 -17.39 -10.01
C ILE A 81 7.97 -17.80 -9.17
N THR A 82 8.35 -16.99 -8.20
CA THR A 82 9.46 -17.23 -7.27
C THR A 82 8.98 -17.55 -5.85
N LYS A 83 7.77 -17.07 -5.47
CA LYS A 83 7.09 -17.44 -4.21
C LYS A 83 5.67 -17.91 -4.48
N PHE A 84 5.41 -19.18 -4.22
CA PHE A 84 4.12 -19.85 -4.45
C PHE A 84 3.11 -19.64 -3.31
N ARG A 85 3.13 -18.52 -2.64
CA ARG A 85 2.14 -18.11 -1.67
C ARG A 85 1.20 -17.11 -2.33
N LYS A 86 -0.09 -17.10 -1.94
CA LYS A 86 -1.12 -16.20 -2.45
C LYS A 86 -1.64 -15.36 -1.29
N GLU A 87 -1.16 -14.13 -1.16
CA GLU A 87 -1.51 -13.24 -0.06
C GLU A 87 -2.81 -12.50 -0.35
N THR A 88 -3.71 -12.48 0.63
CA THR A 88 -5.05 -11.89 0.48
C THR A 88 -4.99 -10.37 0.36
N ASN A 89 -4.15 -9.71 1.13
CA ASN A 89 -3.95 -8.26 1.03
C ASN A 89 -3.33 -7.84 -0.31
N PHE A 90 -2.39 -8.61 -0.86
CA PHE A 90 -1.83 -8.38 -2.19
C PHE A 90 -2.90 -8.48 -3.27
N SER A 91 -3.74 -9.52 -3.15
CA SER A 91 -4.83 -9.74 -4.11
C SER A 91 -5.89 -8.64 -4.03
N ALA A 92 -6.32 -8.23 -2.82
CA ALA A 92 -7.31 -7.19 -2.65
C ALA A 92 -6.88 -5.82 -3.20
N TYR A 93 -5.57 -5.53 -3.20
CA TYR A 93 -5.03 -4.18 -3.43
C TYR A 93 -5.32 -3.64 -4.84
N ILE A 94 -5.60 -4.51 -5.81
CA ILE A 94 -6.05 -4.10 -7.16
C ILE A 94 -7.29 -3.18 -7.10
N ALA A 95 -8.21 -3.39 -6.16
CA ALA A 95 -9.39 -2.54 -6.01
C ALA A 95 -9.03 -1.12 -5.53
N THR A 96 -8.04 -1.02 -4.63
CA THR A 96 -7.50 0.25 -4.17
C THR A 96 -6.84 1.02 -5.31
N GLY A 97 -5.94 0.35 -6.05
CA GLY A 97 -5.26 0.96 -7.19
C GLY A 97 -6.21 1.37 -8.31
N ALA A 98 -7.17 0.51 -8.68
CA ALA A 98 -8.14 0.82 -9.73
C ALA A 98 -9.03 2.02 -9.37
N TRP A 99 -9.47 2.13 -8.10
CA TRP A 99 -10.22 3.28 -7.64
C TRP A 99 -9.35 4.54 -7.63
N HIS A 100 -8.07 4.44 -7.24
CA HIS A 100 -7.11 5.54 -7.30
C HIS A 100 -6.92 6.03 -8.75
N HIS A 101 -6.74 5.13 -9.71
CA HIS A 101 -6.66 5.48 -11.13
C HIS A 101 -7.91 6.23 -11.60
N TYR A 102 -9.10 5.70 -11.25
CA TYR A 102 -10.36 6.33 -11.63
C TYR A 102 -10.54 7.74 -11.09
N ILE A 103 -10.24 7.98 -9.82
CA ILE A 103 -10.39 9.33 -9.23
C ILE A 103 -9.39 10.35 -9.79
N ASN A 104 -8.30 9.90 -10.43
CA ASN A 104 -7.33 10.77 -11.09
C ASN A 104 -7.69 11.08 -12.54
N PHE A 105 -8.28 10.14 -13.28
CA PHE A 105 -8.52 10.26 -14.74
C PHE A 105 -9.99 10.21 -15.13
N GLU A 106 -10.90 9.91 -14.22
CA GLU A 106 -12.35 9.78 -14.45
C GLU A 106 -12.72 8.79 -15.58
N ASN A 107 -11.83 7.83 -15.87
CA ASN A 107 -11.98 6.87 -16.96
C ASN A 107 -12.87 5.69 -16.55
N LYS A 108 -14.18 5.84 -16.74
CA LYS A 108 -15.17 4.81 -16.40
C LYS A 108 -15.00 3.52 -17.24
N LYS A 109 -14.54 3.64 -18.49
CA LYS A 109 -14.26 2.48 -19.34
C LYS A 109 -13.17 1.60 -18.77
N PHE A 110 -12.11 2.20 -18.21
CA PHE A 110 -11.06 1.48 -17.50
C PHE A 110 -11.63 0.65 -16.33
N LEU A 111 -12.50 1.24 -15.51
CA LEU A 111 -13.14 0.49 -14.43
C LEU A 111 -14.02 -0.66 -14.95
N GLN A 112 -14.77 -0.44 -16.02
CA GLN A 112 -15.61 -1.48 -16.64
C GLN A 112 -14.78 -2.67 -17.10
N ASP A 113 -13.65 -2.40 -17.75
CA ASP A 113 -12.76 -3.44 -18.27
C ASP A 113 -12.06 -4.22 -17.17
N LEU A 114 -11.71 -3.55 -16.07
CA LEU A 114 -10.99 -4.16 -14.94
C LEU A 114 -11.93 -4.83 -13.93
N TRP A 115 -13.22 -4.51 -13.94
CA TRP A 115 -14.18 -4.98 -12.95
C TRP A 115 -14.25 -6.51 -12.79
N PRO A 116 -14.26 -7.33 -13.86
CA PRO A 116 -14.26 -8.78 -13.70
C PRO A 116 -13.06 -9.33 -12.94
N THR A 117 -11.88 -8.75 -13.15
CA THR A 117 -10.63 -9.08 -12.44
C THR A 117 -10.72 -8.70 -10.96
N ILE A 118 -11.22 -7.50 -10.67
CA ILE A 118 -11.44 -7.03 -9.29
C ILE A 118 -12.44 -7.94 -8.57
N GLN A 119 -13.56 -8.30 -9.20
CA GLN A 119 -14.56 -9.17 -8.57
C GLN A 119 -14.00 -10.55 -8.22
N LYS A 120 -13.24 -11.17 -9.13
CA LYS A 120 -12.59 -12.47 -8.86
C LYS A 120 -11.61 -12.36 -7.69
N SER A 121 -10.82 -11.30 -7.66
CA SER A 121 -9.86 -11.07 -6.60
C SER A 121 -10.54 -10.86 -5.24
N ILE A 122 -11.57 -10.04 -5.16
CA ILE A 122 -12.33 -9.84 -3.92
C ILE A 122 -13.02 -11.13 -3.48
N ASN A 123 -13.55 -11.94 -4.41
CA ASN A 123 -14.12 -13.26 -4.06
C ASN A 123 -13.07 -14.18 -3.43
N PHE A 124 -11.86 -14.28 -4.00
CA PHE A 124 -10.75 -15.03 -3.40
C PHE A 124 -10.44 -14.55 -1.98
N VAL A 125 -10.37 -13.24 -1.77
CA VAL A 125 -10.09 -12.64 -0.46
C VAL A 125 -11.18 -12.99 0.56
N LEU A 126 -12.45 -12.92 0.15
CA LEU A 126 -13.60 -13.19 1.01
C LEU A 126 -13.80 -14.68 1.33
N GLU A 127 -13.26 -15.60 0.53
CA GLU A 127 -13.16 -17.02 0.92
C GLU A 127 -12.32 -17.21 2.19
N GLY A 128 -11.34 -16.33 2.44
CA GLY A 128 -10.51 -16.33 3.64
C GLY A 128 -11.12 -15.58 4.83
N GLN A 129 -12.31 -14.97 4.71
CA GLN A 129 -12.94 -14.28 5.83
C GLN A 129 -13.51 -15.26 6.86
N THR A 130 -13.03 -15.16 8.10
CA THR A 130 -13.50 -16.02 9.20
C THR A 130 -14.86 -15.57 9.74
N THR A 131 -15.49 -16.40 10.56
CA THR A 131 -16.72 -16.04 11.27
C THR A 131 -16.54 -14.88 12.24
N ASP A 132 -15.30 -14.67 12.73
CA ASP A 132 -14.94 -13.54 13.59
C ASP A 132 -14.71 -12.24 12.82
N GLY A 133 -14.60 -12.31 11.49
CA GLY A 133 -14.53 -11.18 10.59
C GLY A 133 -13.12 -10.82 10.11
N ASP A 134 -12.06 -11.33 10.74
CA ASP A 134 -10.70 -11.25 10.24
C ASP A 134 -10.56 -12.04 8.94
N ILE A 135 -9.55 -11.73 8.14
CA ILE A 135 -9.27 -12.42 6.88
C ILE A 135 -7.93 -13.12 7.00
N LEU A 136 -7.92 -14.41 6.72
CA LEU A 136 -6.71 -15.23 6.72
C LEU A 136 -5.67 -14.64 5.76
N TRP A 137 -4.42 -14.62 6.21
CA TRP A 137 -3.34 -13.91 5.52
C TRP A 137 -3.08 -14.41 4.11
N ALA A 138 -3.00 -15.76 3.93
CA ALA A 138 -2.60 -16.31 2.65
C ALA A 138 -3.02 -17.77 2.48
N LYS A 139 -3.02 -18.23 1.23
CA LYS A 139 -2.87 -19.66 0.91
C LYS A 139 -1.39 -19.98 0.68
N ASP A 140 -0.95 -21.14 1.17
CA ASP A 140 0.40 -21.63 1.00
C ASP A 140 0.62 -22.26 -0.40
N LYS A 141 1.80 -22.80 -0.64
CA LYS A 141 2.14 -23.47 -1.90
C LYS A 141 1.28 -24.71 -2.23
N SER A 142 0.61 -25.27 -1.23
CA SER A 142 -0.32 -26.41 -1.38
C SER A 142 -1.77 -25.94 -1.60
N ASN A 143 -1.96 -24.62 -1.72
CA ASN A 143 -3.26 -23.94 -1.85
C ASN A 143 -4.17 -24.10 -0.61
N GLU A 144 -3.57 -24.35 0.56
CA GLU A 144 -4.25 -24.43 1.84
C GLU A 144 -4.16 -23.10 2.59
N TRP A 145 -5.25 -22.72 3.29
CA TRP A 145 -5.28 -21.52 4.11
C TRP A 145 -4.30 -21.60 5.29
N MET A 146 -3.48 -20.57 5.46
CA MET A 146 -2.66 -20.37 6.64
C MET A 146 -3.54 -19.82 7.76
N ASP A 147 -3.56 -20.50 8.93
CA ASP A 147 -4.46 -20.17 10.03
C ASP A 147 -3.97 -18.99 10.88
N ASP A 148 -3.79 -17.84 10.24
CA ASP A 148 -3.53 -16.57 10.94
C ASP A 148 -3.94 -15.37 10.09
N SER A 149 -4.03 -14.21 10.74
CA SER A 149 -4.40 -12.95 10.12
C SER A 149 -3.43 -11.84 10.51
N LEU A 150 -3.11 -10.95 9.57
CA LEU A 150 -2.28 -9.78 9.80
C LEU A 150 -3.16 -8.53 10.02
N LEU A 151 -2.92 -7.78 11.09
CA LEU A 151 -3.62 -6.52 11.35
C LEU A 151 -3.43 -5.51 10.22
N THR A 152 -2.18 -5.34 9.74
CA THR A 152 -1.85 -4.51 8.58
C THR A 152 -2.57 -5.01 7.32
N GLY A 153 -2.53 -6.33 7.05
CA GLY A 153 -3.18 -6.94 5.91
C GLY A 153 -4.69 -6.74 5.93
N CYS A 154 -5.35 -7.03 7.05
CA CYS A 154 -6.79 -6.80 7.23
C CYS A 154 -7.18 -5.32 7.09
N SER A 155 -6.34 -4.39 7.58
CA SER A 155 -6.57 -2.95 7.41
C SER A 155 -6.54 -2.54 5.93
N SER A 156 -5.58 -3.04 5.16
CA SER A 156 -5.50 -2.82 3.72
C SER A 156 -6.68 -3.44 2.96
N ILE A 157 -7.09 -4.66 3.34
CA ILE A 157 -8.25 -5.33 2.74
C ILE A 157 -9.53 -4.55 3.03
N TYR A 158 -9.71 -4.01 4.25
CA TYR A 158 -10.83 -3.12 4.56
C TYR A 158 -10.90 -1.95 3.57
N LYS A 159 -9.77 -1.26 3.31
CA LYS A 159 -9.72 -0.15 2.33
C LYS A 159 -10.04 -0.65 0.92
N SER A 160 -9.51 -1.80 0.54
CA SER A 160 -9.75 -2.41 -0.77
C SER A 160 -11.22 -2.78 -0.98
N LEU A 161 -11.89 -3.30 0.04
CA LEU A 161 -13.34 -3.57 0.00
C LEU A 161 -14.16 -2.28 -0.14
N VAL A 162 -13.79 -1.21 0.57
CA VAL A 162 -14.41 0.11 0.41
C VAL A 162 -14.23 0.64 -1.01
N CYS A 163 -13.06 0.48 -1.59
CA CYS A 163 -12.78 0.87 -2.98
C CYS A 163 -13.60 0.02 -3.97
N ALA A 164 -13.64 -1.30 -3.78
CA ALA A 164 -14.46 -2.21 -4.61
C ALA A 164 -15.95 -1.86 -4.54
N GLN A 165 -16.46 -1.50 -3.35
CA GLN A 165 -17.84 -1.02 -3.20
C GLN A 165 -18.08 0.31 -3.94
N ASN A 166 -17.14 1.24 -3.91
CA ASN A 166 -17.22 2.49 -4.66
C ASN A 166 -17.20 2.24 -6.17
N ILE A 167 -16.35 1.33 -6.66
CA ILE A 167 -16.32 0.91 -8.06
C ILE A 167 -17.67 0.28 -8.46
N SER A 168 -18.19 -0.64 -7.66
CA SER A 168 -19.49 -1.28 -7.90
C SER A 168 -20.62 -0.24 -8.02
N ARG A 169 -20.62 0.77 -7.14
CA ARG A 169 -21.59 1.88 -7.16
C ARG A 169 -21.42 2.74 -8.40
N GLU A 170 -20.20 3.10 -8.77
CA GLU A 170 -19.89 3.92 -9.94
C GLU A 170 -20.30 3.24 -11.25
N LEU A 171 -20.14 1.92 -11.34
CA LEU A 171 -20.55 1.12 -12.49
C LEU A 171 -22.06 0.84 -12.54
N GLY A 172 -22.81 1.26 -11.53
CA GLY A 172 -24.27 1.05 -11.48
C GLY A 172 -24.68 -0.35 -11.01
N HIS A 173 -23.79 -1.08 -10.38
CA HIS A 173 -24.08 -2.36 -9.75
C HIS A 173 -24.66 -2.18 -8.33
N LYS A 174 -24.63 -3.24 -7.49
CA LYS A 174 -25.17 -3.20 -6.13
C LYS A 174 -24.42 -2.15 -5.26
N LYS A 175 -25.15 -1.17 -4.70
CA LYS A 175 -24.59 -0.07 -3.91
C LYS A 175 -23.81 -0.51 -2.66
N ASP A 176 -24.31 -1.55 -2.01
CA ASP A 176 -23.79 -2.08 -0.75
C ASP A 176 -23.22 -3.49 -0.95
N ALA A 177 -22.46 -3.69 -2.05
CA ALA A 177 -21.98 -5.00 -2.49
C ALA A 177 -21.17 -5.74 -1.41
N TYR A 178 -20.41 -5.00 -0.60
CA TYR A 178 -19.47 -5.57 0.39
C TYR A 178 -19.70 -5.01 1.82
N LYS A 179 -20.90 -4.48 2.09
CA LYS A 179 -21.18 -3.77 3.35
C LYS A 179 -21.03 -4.67 4.59
N GLU A 180 -21.48 -5.91 4.49
CA GLU A 180 -21.40 -6.87 5.59
C GLU A 180 -19.97 -7.25 5.89
N GLU A 181 -19.19 -7.55 4.85
CA GLU A 181 -17.79 -7.96 4.94
C GLU A 181 -16.91 -6.80 5.47
N ILE A 182 -17.16 -5.57 5.00
CA ILE A 182 -16.54 -4.36 5.53
C ILE A 182 -16.85 -4.17 7.02
N SER A 183 -18.08 -4.41 7.43
CA SER A 183 -18.48 -4.30 8.85
C SER A 183 -17.79 -5.34 9.71
N LYS A 184 -17.75 -6.61 9.26
CA LYS A 184 -17.10 -7.70 9.97
C LYS A 184 -15.59 -7.48 10.15
N ILE A 185 -14.88 -7.10 9.09
CA ILE A 185 -13.43 -6.86 9.17
C ILE A 185 -13.12 -5.64 10.05
N SER A 186 -13.96 -4.59 10.00
CA SER A 186 -13.82 -3.43 10.88
C SER A 186 -14.01 -3.79 12.35
N ASP A 187 -15.01 -4.64 12.66
CA ASP A 187 -15.24 -5.15 14.01
C ASP A 187 -14.07 -5.99 14.52
N ALA A 188 -13.56 -6.90 13.69
CA ALA A 188 -12.38 -7.69 14.04
C ALA A 188 -11.18 -6.82 14.39
N ILE A 189 -10.85 -5.81 13.54
CA ILE A 189 -9.73 -4.91 13.77
C ILE A 189 -9.87 -4.09 15.05
N LYS A 190 -11.08 -3.63 15.37
CA LYS A 190 -11.33 -2.76 16.54
C LYS A 190 -11.49 -3.51 17.84
N ASN A 191 -12.16 -4.65 17.81
CA ASN A 191 -12.72 -5.26 18.99
C ASN A 191 -12.19 -6.67 19.29
N LYS A 192 -11.39 -7.27 18.38
CA LYS A 192 -10.93 -8.65 18.50
C LYS A 192 -9.42 -8.77 18.24
N PRO A 193 -8.57 -8.10 19.06
CA PRO A 193 -7.12 -8.12 18.85
C PRO A 193 -6.51 -9.52 18.91
N GLU A 194 -7.16 -10.45 19.62
CA GLU A 194 -6.77 -11.86 19.72
C GLU A 194 -6.89 -12.63 18.40
N ARG A 195 -7.52 -12.06 17.38
CA ARG A 195 -7.62 -12.66 16.05
C ARG A 195 -6.36 -12.50 15.22
N PHE A 196 -5.43 -11.66 15.65
CA PHE A 196 -4.18 -11.38 14.95
C PHE A 196 -3.00 -12.01 15.69
N ASP A 197 -1.98 -12.44 14.95
CA ASP A 197 -0.74 -13.02 15.49
C ASP A 197 -0.97 -14.29 16.35
N ARG A 198 -1.89 -15.18 15.94
CA ARG A 198 -2.23 -16.40 16.69
C ARG A 198 -1.16 -17.48 16.62
N THR A 199 -0.43 -17.57 15.51
CA THR A 199 0.48 -18.67 15.19
C THR A 199 1.94 -18.23 15.08
N TRP A 200 2.21 -16.93 15.16
CA TRP A 200 3.55 -16.34 15.10
C TRP A 200 3.74 -15.26 16.16
N GLU A 201 4.97 -14.76 16.27
CA GLU A 201 5.29 -13.64 17.16
C GLU A 201 4.50 -12.38 16.75
N SER A 202 4.10 -11.60 17.78
CA SER A 202 3.33 -10.38 17.58
C SER A 202 3.99 -9.43 16.57
N LYS A 203 3.18 -8.93 15.64
CA LYS A 203 3.59 -7.93 14.65
C LYS A 203 3.53 -6.50 15.19
N SER A 204 3.08 -6.28 16.43
CA SER A 204 3.03 -4.96 17.06
C SER A 204 4.40 -4.25 17.16
N ARG A 205 5.49 -5.00 16.96
CA ARG A 205 6.87 -4.47 16.83
C ARG A 205 7.11 -3.75 15.50
N TYR A 206 6.25 -3.93 14.50
CA TYR A 206 6.33 -3.27 13.19
C TYR A 206 5.47 -2.01 13.17
N SER A 207 6.01 -0.93 12.61
CA SER A 207 5.30 0.36 12.56
C SER A 207 4.03 0.32 11.72
N MET A 208 3.95 -0.54 10.70
CA MET A 208 2.74 -0.70 9.90
C MET A 208 1.55 -1.16 10.75
N ASP A 209 1.73 -2.05 11.72
CA ASP A 209 0.65 -2.46 12.63
C ASP A 209 0.11 -1.29 13.47
N TRP A 210 0.96 -0.31 13.73
CA TRP A 210 0.56 0.88 14.47
C TRP A 210 -0.25 1.86 13.62
N TYR A 211 0.23 2.26 12.44
CA TYR A 211 -0.42 3.34 11.68
C TYR A 211 -1.39 2.87 10.57
N TYR A 212 -1.30 1.63 10.09
CA TYR A 212 -2.09 1.14 8.95
C TYR A 212 -3.61 1.15 9.20
N PRO A 213 -4.12 0.78 10.39
CA PRO A 213 -5.56 0.90 10.68
C PRO A 213 -6.09 2.35 10.54
N ILE A 214 -5.23 3.34 10.81
CA ILE A 214 -5.54 4.77 10.63
C ILE A 214 -5.47 5.15 9.16
N LEU A 215 -4.37 4.79 8.48
CA LEU A 215 -4.18 5.03 7.05
C LEU A 215 -5.36 4.51 6.23
N CYS A 216 -5.79 3.30 6.50
CA CYS A 216 -6.92 2.67 5.80
C CYS A 216 -8.29 3.19 6.24
N GLY A 217 -8.38 3.91 7.35
CA GLY A 217 -9.61 4.55 7.83
C GLY A 217 -10.52 3.64 8.65
N VAL A 218 -9.99 2.57 9.20
CA VAL A 218 -10.70 1.73 10.17
C VAL A 218 -10.77 2.44 11.52
N ILE A 219 -9.63 2.93 12.01
CA ILE A 219 -9.52 3.71 13.23
C ILE A 219 -9.49 5.19 12.85
N VAL A 220 -10.40 5.97 13.40
CA VAL A 220 -10.63 7.38 13.05
C VAL A 220 -10.88 8.24 14.29
N GLY A 221 -10.87 9.57 14.13
CA GLY A 221 -11.20 10.51 15.19
C GLY A 221 -10.23 10.49 16.37
N GLU A 222 -10.75 10.57 17.60
CA GLU A 222 -9.95 10.61 18.83
C GLU A 222 -9.15 9.33 19.06
N GLU A 223 -9.70 8.17 18.74
CA GLU A 223 -9.00 6.88 18.85
C GLU A 223 -7.74 6.85 17.98
N ALA A 224 -7.82 7.37 16.75
CA ALA A 224 -6.67 7.48 15.86
C ALA A 224 -5.60 8.44 16.44
N GLN A 225 -6.02 9.55 17.04
CA GLN A 225 -5.12 10.50 17.67
C GLN A 225 -4.38 9.89 18.87
N ILE A 226 -5.10 9.16 19.73
CA ILE A 226 -4.51 8.43 20.87
C ILE A 226 -3.49 7.42 20.35
N ARG A 227 -3.87 6.58 19.38
CA ARG A 227 -2.99 5.56 18.81
C ARG A 227 -1.71 6.14 18.19
N ILE A 228 -1.80 7.26 17.49
CA ILE A 228 -0.60 7.95 16.95
C ILE A 228 0.31 8.42 18.08
N ASN A 229 -0.24 9.03 19.12
CA ASN A 229 0.56 9.55 20.25
C ASN A 229 1.25 8.42 21.02
N ASP A 230 0.57 7.30 21.26
CA ASP A 230 1.10 6.15 21.99
C ASP A 230 2.30 5.48 21.28
N GLY A 231 2.25 5.38 19.94
CA GLY A 231 3.33 4.78 19.15
C GLY A 231 4.43 5.76 18.72
N TRP A 232 4.23 7.06 18.89
CA TRP A 232 5.13 8.08 18.33
C TRP A 232 6.59 7.90 18.77
N ASN A 233 6.84 7.87 20.06
CA ASN A 233 8.20 7.73 20.60
C ASN A 233 8.81 6.33 20.37
N LYS A 234 7.97 5.34 20.10
CA LYS A 234 8.37 3.98 19.79
C LYS A 234 8.97 3.89 18.38
N PHE A 235 8.29 4.52 17.40
CA PHE A 235 8.61 4.33 16.00
C PHE A 235 9.23 5.55 15.30
N VAL A 236 9.02 6.77 15.78
CA VAL A 236 9.53 7.96 15.10
C VAL A 236 10.87 8.40 15.68
N VAL A 237 11.88 8.47 14.82
CA VAL A 237 13.20 8.99 15.14
C VAL A 237 13.27 10.46 14.72
N LYS A 238 13.54 11.32 15.70
CA LYS A 238 13.62 12.77 15.49
C LYS A 238 14.62 13.09 14.36
N ASP A 239 14.21 14.01 13.48
CA ASP A 239 14.98 14.51 12.34
C ASP A 239 15.35 13.44 11.28
N LEU A 240 14.77 12.23 11.35
CA LEU A 240 15.01 11.15 10.38
C LEU A 240 13.72 10.61 9.74
N GLY A 241 12.87 9.91 10.53
CA GLY A 241 11.68 9.28 9.96
C GLY A 241 11.10 8.19 10.84
N CYS A 242 10.31 7.29 10.25
CA CYS A 242 9.69 6.15 10.90
C CYS A 242 10.59 4.91 10.82
N LYS A 243 10.76 4.21 11.94
CA LYS A 243 11.40 2.88 11.95
C LYS A 243 10.42 1.85 11.37
N CYS A 244 10.94 0.89 10.63
CA CYS A 244 10.15 -0.29 10.24
C CYS A 244 9.87 -1.17 11.46
N VAL A 245 10.90 -1.40 12.30
CA VAL A 245 10.85 -2.29 13.48
C VAL A 245 11.29 -1.51 14.71
N GLU A 246 10.60 -1.69 15.84
CA GLU A 246 10.80 -0.92 17.08
C GLU A 246 12.23 -0.95 17.60
N GLU A 247 12.80 -2.14 17.70
CA GLU A 247 14.13 -2.38 18.29
C GLU A 247 15.29 -2.12 17.33
N GLU A 248 15.03 -2.03 16.02
CA GLU A 248 16.07 -1.84 15.03
C GLU A 248 16.39 -0.36 14.79
N PRO A 249 17.66 0.04 14.74
CA PRO A 249 18.06 1.42 14.47
C PRO A 249 17.94 1.77 12.97
N TRP A 250 16.85 1.40 12.36
CA TRP A 250 16.59 1.44 10.92
C TRP A 250 15.32 2.21 10.59
N VAL A 251 15.48 3.37 9.98
CA VAL A 251 14.41 4.20 9.45
C VAL A 251 14.19 3.84 7.99
N THR A 252 12.95 3.66 7.59
CA THR A 252 12.57 3.35 6.21
C THR A 252 11.82 4.50 5.56
N VAL A 253 12.07 4.69 4.27
CA VAL A 253 11.51 5.82 3.53
C VAL A 253 10.02 5.59 3.26
N ALA A 254 9.64 4.41 2.82
CA ALA A 254 8.25 4.13 2.44
C ALA A 254 7.32 4.15 3.65
N GLU A 255 7.64 3.46 4.74
CA GLU A 255 6.83 3.49 5.98
C GLU A 255 6.75 4.90 6.58
N SER A 256 7.81 5.70 6.43
CA SER A 256 7.74 7.13 6.81
C SER A 256 6.75 7.91 5.94
N CYS A 257 6.70 7.64 4.64
CA CYS A 257 5.74 8.25 3.72
C CYS A 257 4.29 7.80 3.97
N GLU A 258 4.08 6.53 4.25
CA GLU A 258 2.76 6.00 4.63
C GLU A 258 2.28 6.61 5.96
N LEU A 259 3.19 6.79 6.94
CA LEU A 259 2.87 7.51 8.16
C LEU A 259 2.50 8.98 7.88
N VAL A 260 3.14 9.64 6.90
CA VAL A 260 2.72 10.99 6.45
C VAL A 260 1.28 10.98 5.95
N LEU A 261 0.89 9.96 5.16
CA LEU A 261 -0.51 9.80 4.71
C LEU A 261 -1.47 9.64 5.90
N ALA A 262 -1.11 8.79 6.87
CA ALA A 262 -1.93 8.55 8.06
C ALA A 262 -2.08 9.83 8.92
N LEU A 263 -0.99 10.58 9.12
CA LEU A 263 -1.00 11.85 9.84
C LEU A 263 -1.88 12.91 9.14
N ASN A 264 -1.76 13.01 7.82
CA ASN A 264 -2.56 13.97 7.05
C ASN A 264 -4.07 13.63 7.14
N LYS A 265 -4.42 12.35 7.14
CA LYS A 265 -5.80 11.88 7.32
C LYS A 265 -6.41 12.30 8.65
N ILE A 266 -5.66 12.29 9.73
CA ILE A 266 -6.10 12.75 11.06
C ILE A 266 -5.84 14.23 11.31
N ARG A 267 -5.45 14.99 10.27
CA ARG A 267 -5.19 16.44 10.29
C ARG A 267 -3.97 16.87 11.12
N GLU A 268 -3.04 15.98 11.42
CA GLU A 268 -1.75 16.26 12.05
C GLU A 268 -0.75 16.80 11.01
N LYS A 269 -1.14 17.86 10.34
CA LYS A 269 -0.45 18.40 9.15
C LYS A 269 0.98 18.84 9.43
N GLU A 270 1.23 19.48 10.58
CA GLU A 270 2.58 19.92 10.95
C GLU A 270 3.54 18.75 11.13
N LYS A 271 3.09 17.70 11.87
CA LYS A 271 3.89 16.45 12.02
C LYS A 271 4.15 15.79 10.66
N ALA A 272 3.14 15.74 9.78
CA ALA A 272 3.25 15.17 8.46
C ALA A 272 4.28 15.94 7.59
N GLU A 273 4.25 17.27 7.59
CA GLU A 273 5.20 18.13 6.85
C GLU A 273 6.63 17.97 7.38
N ILE A 274 6.83 17.95 8.70
CA ILE A 274 8.14 17.76 9.32
C ILE A 274 8.69 16.37 8.92
N LEU A 275 7.89 15.32 9.09
CA LEU A 275 8.30 13.95 8.76
C LEU A 275 8.66 13.81 7.27
N PHE A 276 7.85 14.38 6.38
CA PHE A 276 8.12 14.34 4.95
C PHE A 276 9.42 15.07 4.57
N ASN A 277 9.67 16.24 5.16
CA ASN A 277 10.93 16.96 4.93
C ASN A 277 12.16 16.18 5.41
N ASN A 278 12.04 15.45 6.53
CA ASN A 278 13.11 14.58 7.02
C ASN A 278 13.39 13.44 6.03
N VAL A 279 12.33 12.81 5.50
CA VAL A 279 12.44 11.76 4.48
C VAL A 279 13.16 12.27 3.22
N LEU A 280 12.86 13.48 2.76
CA LEU A 280 13.52 14.04 1.58
C LEU A 280 15.04 14.20 1.74
N ASN A 281 15.54 14.35 2.98
CA ASN A 281 16.96 14.39 3.27
C ASN A 281 17.66 13.02 3.18
N LEU A 282 16.89 11.93 3.07
CA LEU A 282 17.40 10.56 2.89
C LEU A 282 17.61 10.19 1.41
N ALA A 283 17.35 11.09 0.49
CA ALA A 283 17.62 10.86 -0.94
C ALA A 283 19.14 10.63 -1.18
N ASP A 284 19.45 9.73 -2.11
CA ASP A 284 20.81 9.53 -2.57
C ASP A 284 21.32 10.81 -3.26
N PRO A 285 22.41 11.42 -2.76
CA PRO A 285 22.90 12.69 -3.32
C PRO A 285 23.40 12.61 -4.76
N LYS A 286 23.61 11.40 -5.31
CA LYS A 286 24.06 11.19 -6.68
C LYS A 286 22.92 11.05 -7.67
N SER A 287 21.86 10.35 -7.30
CA SER A 287 20.74 10.04 -8.19
C SER A 287 19.43 10.75 -7.81
N ASN A 288 19.36 11.36 -6.63
CA ASN A 288 18.14 11.85 -5.98
C ASN A 288 17.05 10.77 -5.74
N LEU A 289 17.33 9.50 -6.02
CA LEU A 289 16.43 8.39 -5.72
C LEU A 289 16.52 8.03 -4.24
N PHE A 290 15.56 7.27 -3.76
CA PHE A 290 15.45 6.90 -2.35
C PHE A 290 15.85 5.45 -2.13
N TRP A 291 16.74 5.22 -1.16
CA TRP A 291 17.03 3.90 -0.63
C TRP A 291 15.83 3.37 0.16
N THR A 292 15.72 2.05 0.33
CA THR A 292 14.72 1.44 1.21
C THR A 292 14.77 2.05 2.61
N GLY A 293 15.97 2.18 3.18
CA GLY A 293 16.10 2.78 4.51
C GLY A 293 17.52 3.13 4.92
N TYR A 294 17.62 3.70 6.11
CA TYR A 294 18.86 4.22 6.71
C TYR A 294 19.06 3.69 8.11
N VAL A 295 20.17 2.97 8.33
CA VAL A 295 20.61 2.50 9.66
C VAL A 295 21.38 3.62 10.33
N TYR A 296 20.71 4.36 11.22
CA TYR A 296 21.24 5.62 11.75
C TYR A 296 22.40 5.43 12.75
N LYS A 297 22.49 4.31 13.45
CA LYS A 297 23.64 4.00 14.31
C LYS A 297 24.92 3.77 13.50
N ASP A 298 24.80 3.10 12.35
CA ASP A 298 25.93 2.77 11.48
C ASP A 298 26.19 3.86 10.42
N LYS A 299 25.29 4.84 10.30
CA LYS A 299 25.32 5.91 9.29
C LYS A 299 25.42 5.37 7.86
N LYS A 300 24.66 4.32 7.54
CA LYS A 300 24.65 3.66 6.22
C LYS A 300 23.25 3.40 5.71
N TYR A 301 23.07 3.44 4.40
CA TYR A 301 21.85 2.97 3.75
C TYR A 301 21.82 1.44 3.72
N TRP A 302 20.64 0.87 3.96
CA TRP A 302 20.42 -0.58 3.93
C TRP A 302 18.93 -0.88 3.76
N PRO A 303 18.59 -1.94 2.98
CA PRO A 303 19.46 -2.65 2.02
C PRO A 303 19.95 -1.73 0.90
N ILE A 304 20.93 -2.20 0.11
CA ILE A 304 21.47 -1.42 -1.01
C ILE A 304 20.57 -1.64 -2.23
N GLU A 305 19.40 -1.04 -2.17
CA GLU A 305 18.36 -1.08 -3.22
C GLU A 305 17.52 0.19 -3.17
N LYS A 306 16.94 0.56 -4.32
CA LYS A 306 16.06 1.74 -4.47
C LYS A 306 14.75 1.29 -5.11
N PRO A 307 13.82 0.72 -4.33
CA PRO A 307 12.60 0.16 -4.89
C PRO A 307 11.71 1.20 -5.57
N SER A 308 11.05 0.80 -6.66
CA SER A 308 10.06 1.62 -7.36
C SER A 308 8.90 2.05 -6.46
N TRP A 309 8.44 1.16 -5.57
CA TRP A 309 7.40 1.46 -4.61
C TRP A 309 7.84 2.50 -3.56
N THR A 310 9.13 2.52 -3.17
CA THR A 310 9.66 3.58 -2.31
C THR A 310 9.55 4.95 -3.01
N ALA A 311 9.87 5.01 -4.31
CA ALA A 311 9.67 6.22 -5.10
C ALA A 311 8.17 6.60 -5.18
N ALA A 312 7.29 5.63 -5.37
CA ALA A 312 5.84 5.84 -5.36
C ALA A 312 5.32 6.34 -4.01
N ALA A 313 5.79 5.78 -2.89
CA ALA A 313 5.41 6.23 -1.55
C ALA A 313 5.77 7.72 -1.32
N VAL A 314 6.94 8.16 -1.81
CA VAL A 314 7.32 9.59 -1.77
C VAL A 314 6.37 10.45 -2.60
N ILE A 315 5.99 10.01 -3.81
CA ILE A 315 5.04 10.72 -4.67
C ILE A 315 3.67 10.82 -4.00
N LEU A 316 3.17 9.71 -3.44
CA LEU A 316 1.86 9.66 -2.76
C LEU A 316 1.84 10.53 -1.50
N ALA A 317 2.91 10.54 -0.71
CA ALA A 317 3.05 11.41 0.45
C ALA A 317 3.06 12.90 0.05
N ALA A 318 3.81 13.26 -0.99
CA ALA A 318 3.83 14.60 -1.55
C ALA A 318 2.42 15.01 -2.04
N ASN A 319 1.72 14.12 -2.75
CA ASN A 319 0.36 14.37 -3.20
C ASN A 319 -0.59 14.63 -2.02
N SER A 320 -0.49 13.87 -0.94
CA SER A 320 -1.33 14.05 0.24
C SER A 320 -1.16 15.43 0.91
N LEU A 321 0.08 15.94 0.91
CA LEU A 321 0.41 17.24 1.52
C LEU A 321 0.09 18.44 0.60
N TYR A 322 0.40 18.30 -0.69
CA TYR A 322 0.35 19.42 -1.64
C TYR A 322 -0.86 19.38 -2.58
N LYS A 323 -1.63 18.28 -2.58
CA LYS A 323 -2.89 18.11 -3.31
C LYS A 323 -2.76 18.35 -4.81
N TYR A 324 -1.83 17.67 -5.45
CA TYR A 324 -1.66 17.73 -6.90
C TYR A 324 -2.84 17.15 -7.67
N THR A 325 -3.41 16.06 -7.13
CA THR A 325 -4.54 15.34 -7.72
C THR A 325 -5.55 14.96 -6.63
N CYS A 326 -6.59 14.22 -6.99
CA CYS A 326 -7.53 13.65 -6.03
C CYS A 326 -6.82 12.70 -5.05
N LEU A 327 -7.28 12.70 -3.79
CA LEU A 327 -6.64 11.97 -2.72
C LEU A 327 -7.47 10.73 -2.33
N LEU A 328 -6.85 9.55 -2.38
CA LEU A 328 -7.49 8.30 -1.98
C LEU A 328 -7.60 8.15 -0.46
N TYR A 329 -6.58 8.60 0.27
CA TYR A 329 -6.42 8.37 1.71
C TYR A 329 -6.84 9.55 2.60
N THR A 330 -7.63 10.46 2.11
CA THR A 330 -8.11 11.61 2.89
C THR A 330 -9.58 11.48 3.28
#